data_7b91547f019b98fcfbeed134a15da1d8
#
_entry.id   7b91547f019b98fcfbeed134a15da1d8
#
_cell.length_a   1.000
_cell.length_b   1.000
_cell.length_c   1.000
_cell.angle_alpha   90.00
_cell.angle_beta   90.00
_cell.angle_gamma   90.00
#
_symmetry.space_group_name_H-M   'P 1'
#
loop_
_entity.id
_entity.type
_entity.pdbx_description
1 polymer ?
#
loop_
_entity_poly.entity_id
_entity_poly.type
_entity_poly.pdbx_seq_one_letter_code
_entity_poly.pdbx_strand_id
1 'polypeptide(L)'
;MEINTSISLLSQIHSMAADFLILRLKERGLPDFSSSHGNILFQLCKNGRMTMGGLARSINRDKSTATVLVRKLESAGLVVALADEADRRSRILCLTEKGTQYTQALEDISRELIATFYKDFSDDERRCFFGFLERIEANFCDRMIAGGHGKKIR
;
A
#
# COMPACT_ATOMS: atom_id res chain seq x y z
N MET A 1 2.97 -2.46 -34.08
CA MET A 1 3.21 -2.47 -32.63
C MET A 1 2.64 -3.79 -32.10
N GLU A 2 3.50 -4.68 -31.64
CA GLU A 2 3.04 -6.03 -31.23
C GLU A 2 2.29 -5.94 -29.91
N ILE A 3 1.12 -6.57 -29.85
CA ILE A 3 0.21 -6.57 -28.67
C ILE A 3 0.92 -7.09 -27.41
N ASN A 4 1.86 -8.04 -27.55
CA ASN A 4 2.66 -8.58 -26.46
C ASN A 4 3.60 -7.55 -25.79
N THR A 5 3.98 -6.49 -26.50
CA THR A 5 4.91 -5.47 -26.01
C THR A 5 4.30 -4.62 -24.88
N SER A 6 2.98 -4.33 -24.95
CA SER A 6 2.31 -3.49 -23.94
C SER A 6 2.24 -4.18 -22.56
N ILE A 7 1.91 -5.48 -22.52
CA ILE A 7 1.85 -6.24 -21.26
C ILE A 7 3.25 -6.39 -20.65
N SER A 8 4.26 -6.68 -21.50
CA SER A 8 5.66 -6.75 -21.05
C SER A 8 6.16 -5.42 -20.51
N LEU A 9 5.82 -4.30 -21.18
CA LEU A 9 6.20 -2.96 -20.74
C LEU A 9 5.54 -2.60 -19.41
N LEU A 10 4.26 -2.91 -19.22
CA LEU A 10 3.57 -2.69 -17.93
C LEU A 10 4.24 -3.50 -16.80
N SER A 11 4.61 -4.76 -17.09
CA SER A 11 5.33 -5.60 -16.12
C SER A 11 6.70 -5.02 -15.76
N GLN A 12 7.46 -4.54 -16.75
CA GLN A 12 8.75 -3.89 -16.54
C GLN A 12 8.60 -2.60 -15.72
N ILE A 13 7.64 -1.74 -16.05
CA ILE A 13 7.37 -0.50 -15.33
C ILE A 13 7.03 -0.82 -13.87
N HIS A 14 6.18 -1.82 -13.61
CA HIS A 14 5.84 -2.25 -12.27
C HIS A 14 7.09 -2.70 -11.48
N SER A 15 7.97 -3.52 -12.10
CA SER A 15 9.23 -3.95 -11.47
C SER A 15 10.14 -2.77 -11.17
N MET A 16 10.34 -1.87 -12.13
CA MET A 16 11.18 -0.68 -11.95
C MET A 16 10.66 0.25 -10.84
N ALA A 17 9.35 0.41 -10.73
CA ALA A 17 8.73 1.17 -9.65
C ALA A 17 8.97 0.52 -8.28
N ALA A 18 8.88 -0.81 -8.18
CA ALA A 18 9.19 -1.55 -6.97
C ALA A 18 10.68 -1.41 -6.58
N ASP A 19 11.59 -1.59 -7.53
CA ASP A 19 13.04 -1.43 -7.32
C ASP A 19 13.40 -0.01 -6.89
N PHE A 20 12.74 0.99 -7.47
CA PHE A 20 12.90 2.40 -7.06
C PHE A 20 12.54 2.60 -5.59
N LEU A 21 11.39 2.06 -5.15
CA LEU A 21 10.96 2.16 -3.76
C LEU A 21 11.97 1.51 -2.80
N ILE A 22 12.43 0.30 -3.12
CA ILE A 22 13.44 -0.43 -2.32
C ILE A 22 14.73 0.36 -2.23
N LEU A 23 15.21 0.90 -3.35
CA LEU A 23 16.42 1.71 -3.39
C LEU A 23 16.31 2.95 -2.49
N ARG A 24 15.19 3.71 -2.60
CA ARG A 24 14.96 4.91 -1.80
C ARG A 24 14.83 4.63 -0.31
N LEU A 25 14.17 3.51 0.07
CA LEU A 25 14.13 3.06 1.45
C LEU A 25 15.53 2.75 1.99
N LYS A 26 16.33 2.02 1.20
CA LYS A 26 17.70 1.65 1.57
C LYS A 26 18.60 2.88 1.74
N GLU A 27 18.55 3.86 0.82
CA GLU A 27 19.31 5.11 0.89
C GLU A 27 18.99 5.92 2.15
N ARG A 28 17.76 5.82 2.66
CA ARG A 28 17.33 6.47 3.90
C ARG A 28 17.52 5.61 5.16
N GLY A 29 18.14 4.44 5.04
CA GLY A 29 18.35 3.51 6.15
C GLY A 29 17.04 2.95 6.72
N LEU A 30 15.96 2.93 5.93
CA LEU A 30 14.64 2.48 6.34
C LEU A 30 14.44 1.01 6.02
N PRO A 31 13.74 0.25 6.91
CA PRO A 31 13.41 -1.15 6.64
C PRO A 31 12.52 -1.30 5.40
N ASP A 32 12.77 -2.33 4.61
CA ASP A 32 11.90 -2.74 3.52
C ASP A 32 10.73 -3.56 4.08
N PHE A 33 9.56 -2.95 4.08
CA PHE A 33 8.31 -3.59 4.46
C PHE A 33 7.45 -3.85 3.23
N SER A 34 6.74 -5.00 3.21
CA SER A 34 5.77 -5.28 2.16
C SER A 34 4.65 -4.23 2.10
N SER A 35 3.97 -4.13 0.96
CA SER A 35 2.82 -3.24 0.75
C SER A 35 1.73 -3.39 1.84
N SER A 36 1.56 -4.59 2.39
CA SER A 36 0.61 -4.84 3.49
C SER A 36 1.01 -4.10 4.78
N HIS A 37 2.30 -4.01 5.11
CA HIS A 37 2.78 -3.23 6.23
C HIS A 37 2.62 -1.72 5.97
N GLY A 38 2.94 -1.27 4.75
CA GLY A 38 2.72 0.11 4.33
C GLY A 38 1.25 0.53 4.47
N ASN A 39 0.32 -0.34 4.08
CA ASN A 39 -1.12 -0.09 4.26
C ASN A 39 -1.51 0.04 5.74
N ILE A 40 -0.98 -0.79 6.64
CA ILE A 40 -1.22 -0.66 8.09
C ILE A 40 -0.76 0.70 8.60
N LEU A 41 0.47 1.10 8.25
CA LEU A 41 1.03 2.39 8.66
C LEU A 41 0.19 3.56 8.13
N PHE A 42 -0.23 3.49 6.87
CA PHE A 42 -1.13 4.48 6.27
C PHE A 42 -2.47 4.58 7.00
N GLN A 43 -3.10 3.43 7.32
CA GLN A 43 -4.37 3.41 8.05
C GLN A 43 -4.23 4.00 9.46
N LEU A 44 -3.13 3.70 10.16
CA LEU A 44 -2.86 4.26 11.48
C LEU A 44 -2.53 5.76 11.40
N CYS A 45 -1.83 6.21 10.38
CA CYS A 45 -1.55 7.62 10.15
C CYS A 45 -2.86 8.41 9.91
N LYS A 46 -3.74 7.87 9.06
CA LYS A 46 -5.01 8.50 8.69
C LYS A 46 -6.01 8.55 9.85
N ASN A 47 -6.12 7.48 10.63
CA ASN A 47 -7.17 7.31 11.65
C ASN A 47 -6.67 7.53 13.09
N GLY A 48 -5.37 7.70 13.30
CA GLY A 48 -4.71 7.86 14.58
C GLY A 48 -4.68 6.57 15.40
N ARG A 49 -5.76 6.24 16.09
CA ARG A 49 -5.88 5.07 16.99
C ARG A 49 -6.89 4.08 16.44
N MET A 50 -6.54 2.80 16.38
CA MET A 50 -7.43 1.74 15.87
C MET A 50 -7.36 0.49 16.74
N THR A 51 -8.49 -0.19 16.93
CA THR A 51 -8.48 -1.55 17.46
C THR A 51 -7.91 -2.54 16.44
N MET A 52 -7.39 -3.69 16.90
CA MET A 52 -6.93 -4.75 15.98
C MET A 52 -8.02 -5.20 15.00
N GLY A 53 -9.27 -5.32 15.47
CA GLY A 53 -10.40 -5.68 14.61
C GLY A 53 -10.77 -4.59 13.61
N GLY A 54 -10.69 -3.31 14.01
CA GLY A 54 -10.90 -2.16 13.12
C GLY A 54 -9.84 -2.11 12.03
N LEU A 55 -8.57 -2.28 12.42
CA LEU A 55 -7.45 -2.32 11.48
C LEU A 55 -7.57 -3.49 10.49
N ALA A 56 -7.85 -4.71 10.96
CA ALA A 56 -8.00 -5.89 10.11
C ALA A 56 -9.05 -5.67 9.01
N ARG A 57 -10.20 -5.07 9.38
CA ARG A 57 -11.24 -4.69 8.41
C ARG A 57 -10.76 -3.64 7.41
N SER A 58 -10.08 -2.59 7.89
CA SER A 58 -9.63 -1.49 7.01
C SER A 58 -8.60 -1.92 5.96
N ILE A 59 -7.79 -2.95 6.26
CA ILE A 59 -6.81 -3.51 5.31
C ILE A 59 -7.31 -4.75 4.56
N ASN A 60 -8.60 -5.11 4.73
CA ASN A 60 -9.24 -6.27 4.12
C ASN A 60 -8.48 -7.60 4.39
N ARG A 61 -8.15 -7.83 5.66
CA ARG A 61 -7.48 -9.07 6.14
C ARG A 61 -8.22 -9.63 7.34
N ASP A 62 -8.07 -10.94 7.56
CA ASP A 62 -8.50 -11.56 8.81
C ASP A 62 -7.64 -11.07 10.00
N LYS A 63 -8.19 -11.22 11.22
CA LYS A 63 -7.54 -10.73 12.44
C LYS A 63 -6.21 -11.43 12.73
N SER A 64 -6.05 -12.70 12.34
CA SER A 64 -4.83 -13.47 12.57
C SER A 64 -3.70 -12.95 11.68
N THR A 65 -3.95 -12.76 10.39
CA THR A 65 -3.01 -12.15 9.43
C THR A 65 -2.63 -10.73 9.85
N ALA A 66 -3.62 -9.89 10.20
CA ALA A 66 -3.34 -8.53 10.69
C ALA A 66 -2.45 -8.54 11.94
N THR A 67 -2.67 -9.49 12.87
CA THR A 67 -1.85 -9.63 14.08
C THR A 67 -0.39 -9.94 13.76
N VAL A 68 -0.13 -10.83 12.80
CA VAL A 68 1.26 -11.18 12.39
C VAL A 68 1.96 -9.96 11.77
N LEU A 69 1.28 -9.23 10.91
CA LEU A 69 1.80 -8.01 10.29
C LEU A 69 2.10 -6.92 11.33
N VAL A 70 1.17 -6.68 12.25
CA VAL A 70 1.34 -5.68 13.32
C VAL A 70 2.51 -6.04 14.22
N ARG A 71 2.69 -7.30 14.62
CA ARG A 71 3.83 -7.74 15.45
C ARG A 71 5.18 -7.40 14.81
N LYS A 72 5.31 -7.53 13.49
CA LYS A 72 6.53 -7.14 12.78
C LYS A 72 6.79 -5.62 12.88
N LEU A 73 5.74 -4.81 12.78
CA LEU A 73 5.83 -3.35 12.96
C LEU A 73 6.11 -2.94 14.41
N GLU A 74 5.52 -3.66 15.38
CA GLU A 74 5.84 -3.48 16.81
C GLU A 74 7.31 -3.82 17.10
N SER A 75 7.81 -4.95 16.58
CA SER A 75 9.23 -5.35 16.74
C SER A 75 10.19 -4.34 16.11
N ALA A 76 9.79 -3.64 15.06
CA ALA A 76 10.55 -2.57 14.44
C ALA A 76 10.41 -1.22 15.18
N GLY A 77 9.53 -1.16 16.19
CA GLY A 77 9.27 0.04 16.99
C GLY A 77 8.48 1.12 16.24
N LEU A 78 7.73 0.75 15.19
CA LEU A 78 6.92 1.70 14.39
C LEU A 78 5.48 1.80 14.90
N VAL A 79 4.97 0.75 15.53
CA VAL A 79 3.62 0.67 16.08
C VAL A 79 3.72 0.25 17.55
N VAL A 80 2.81 0.71 18.36
CA VAL A 80 2.63 0.30 19.75
C VAL A 80 1.18 -0.09 20.00
N ALA A 81 0.98 -1.15 20.80
CA ALA A 81 -0.33 -1.56 21.27
C ALA A 81 -0.53 -1.14 22.72
N LEU A 82 -1.44 -0.22 22.97
CA LEU A 82 -1.83 0.28 24.28
C LEU A 82 -3.08 -0.46 24.79
N ALA A 83 -3.26 -0.52 26.10
CA ALA A 83 -4.51 -0.98 26.68
C ALA A 83 -5.63 0.01 26.34
N ASP A 84 -6.81 -0.51 25.99
CA ASP A 84 -8.00 0.33 25.83
C ASP A 84 -8.55 0.65 27.23
N GLU A 85 -8.71 1.93 27.55
CA GLU A 85 -9.23 2.36 28.86
C GLU A 85 -10.72 1.99 29.02
N ALA A 86 -11.47 1.90 27.92
CA ALA A 86 -12.87 1.55 27.91
C ALA A 86 -13.11 0.03 27.94
N ASP A 87 -12.20 -0.77 27.37
CA ASP A 87 -12.26 -2.22 27.33
C ASP A 87 -10.87 -2.83 27.50
N ARG A 88 -10.55 -3.27 28.73
CA ARG A 88 -9.26 -3.89 29.07
C ARG A 88 -8.92 -5.16 28.28
N ARG A 89 -9.91 -5.76 27.58
CA ARG A 89 -9.70 -6.91 26.69
C ARG A 89 -9.32 -6.50 25.27
N SER A 90 -9.46 -5.21 24.96
CA SER A 90 -9.11 -4.63 23.66
C SER A 90 -7.75 -3.94 23.73
N ARG A 91 -7.05 -3.94 22.61
CA ARG A 91 -5.80 -3.20 22.42
C ARG A 91 -5.99 -2.16 21.34
N ILE A 92 -5.52 -0.97 21.63
CA ILE A 92 -5.50 0.16 20.70
C ILE A 92 -4.11 0.25 20.08
N LEU A 93 -4.05 0.20 18.76
CA LEU A 93 -2.84 0.36 17.98
C LEU A 93 -2.66 1.83 17.59
N CYS A 94 -1.45 2.33 17.72
CA CYS A 94 -1.09 3.65 17.22
C CYS A 94 0.36 3.68 16.71
N LEU A 95 0.69 4.67 15.89
CA LEU A 95 2.08 4.90 15.49
C LEU A 95 2.89 5.39 16.70
N THR A 96 4.15 4.98 16.76
CA THR A 96 5.15 5.62 17.59
C THR A 96 5.66 6.90 16.89
N GLU A 97 6.48 7.70 17.57
CA GLU A 97 7.17 8.82 16.92
C GLU A 97 8.02 8.33 15.74
N LYS A 98 8.77 7.23 15.93
CA LYS A 98 9.52 6.57 14.85
C LYS A 98 8.61 6.11 13.70
N GLY A 99 7.42 5.59 14.03
CA GLY A 99 6.41 5.20 13.03
C GLY A 99 5.88 6.37 12.23
N THR A 100 5.66 7.50 12.88
CA THR A 100 5.24 8.75 12.21
C THR A 100 6.32 9.27 11.26
N GLN A 101 7.58 9.29 11.69
CA GLN A 101 8.72 9.69 10.85
C GLN A 101 8.89 8.73 9.65
N TYR A 102 8.74 7.42 9.87
CA TYR A 102 8.78 6.43 8.80
C TYR A 102 7.66 6.66 7.77
N THR A 103 6.44 6.93 8.24
CA THR A 103 5.29 7.20 7.35
C THR A 103 5.52 8.47 6.52
N GLN A 104 6.07 9.52 7.12
CA GLN A 104 6.44 10.74 6.41
C GLN A 104 7.48 10.48 5.31
N ALA A 105 8.51 9.68 5.63
CA ALA A 105 9.51 9.30 4.63
C ALA A 105 8.94 8.47 3.48
N LEU A 106 7.95 7.59 3.76
CA LEU A 106 7.23 6.85 2.71
C LEU A 106 6.42 7.79 1.80
N GLU A 107 5.76 8.81 2.36
CA GLU A 107 5.03 9.81 1.57
C GLU A 107 5.97 10.58 0.65
N ASP A 108 7.15 10.98 1.14
CA ASP A 108 8.17 11.65 0.34
C ASP A 108 8.66 10.77 -0.82
N ILE A 109 8.97 9.49 -0.55
CA ILE A 109 9.37 8.52 -1.57
C ILE A 109 8.25 8.30 -2.60
N SER A 110 7.00 8.23 -2.15
CA SER A 110 5.85 8.08 -3.03
C SER A 110 5.68 9.29 -3.95
N ARG A 111 5.90 10.51 -3.44
CA ARG A 111 5.90 11.73 -4.27
C ARG A 111 7.02 11.73 -5.30
N GLU A 112 8.22 11.32 -4.94
CA GLU A 112 9.35 11.16 -5.87
C GLU A 112 9.04 10.13 -6.96
N LEU A 113 8.44 8.99 -6.59
CA LEU A 113 8.03 7.95 -7.55
C LEU A 113 7.01 8.51 -8.55
N ILE A 114 5.95 9.17 -8.06
CA ILE A 114 4.91 9.75 -8.92
C ILE A 114 5.48 10.83 -9.83
N ALA A 115 6.35 11.70 -9.31
CA ALA A 115 7.01 12.72 -10.11
C ALA A 115 7.90 12.11 -11.20
N THR A 116 8.61 11.01 -10.90
CA THR A 116 9.44 10.28 -11.86
C THR A 116 8.57 9.59 -12.91
N PHE A 117 7.48 8.96 -12.49
CA PHE A 117 6.57 8.23 -13.38
C PHE A 117 5.90 9.14 -14.40
N TYR A 118 5.49 10.34 -13.99
CA TYR A 118 4.81 11.31 -14.83
C TYR A 118 5.71 12.45 -15.32
N LYS A 119 7.04 12.23 -15.29
CA LYS A 119 7.98 13.22 -15.82
C LYS A 119 7.63 13.53 -17.29
N ASP A 120 7.59 14.80 -17.64
CA ASP A 120 7.30 15.32 -18.98
C ASP A 120 5.88 15.03 -19.51
N PHE A 121 4.95 14.58 -18.64
CA PHE A 121 3.53 14.46 -18.95
C PHE A 121 2.78 15.72 -18.60
N SER A 122 1.98 16.22 -19.51
CA SER A 122 0.95 17.24 -19.21
C SER A 122 -0.19 16.63 -18.38
N ASP A 123 -1.00 17.48 -17.74
CA ASP A 123 -2.14 17.01 -16.94
C ASP A 123 -3.21 16.30 -17.77
N ASP A 124 -3.39 16.68 -19.06
CA ASP A 124 -4.29 16.00 -19.97
C ASP A 124 -3.79 14.61 -20.31
N GLU A 125 -2.52 14.45 -20.61
CA GLU A 125 -1.90 13.14 -20.87
C GLU A 125 -1.99 12.21 -19.65
N ARG A 126 -1.78 12.73 -18.42
CA ARG A 126 -1.97 11.96 -17.20
C ARG A 126 -3.39 11.46 -17.07
N ARG A 127 -4.39 12.32 -17.30
CA ARG A 127 -5.82 11.93 -17.25
C ARG A 127 -6.16 10.88 -18.31
N CYS A 128 -5.69 11.08 -19.54
CA CYS A 128 -5.91 10.11 -20.62
C CYS A 128 -5.27 8.76 -20.31
N PHE A 129 -4.02 8.75 -19.84
CA PHE A 129 -3.30 7.55 -19.47
C PHE A 129 -4.01 6.78 -18.36
N PHE A 130 -4.45 7.46 -17.30
CA PHE A 130 -5.19 6.85 -16.21
C PHE A 130 -6.51 6.23 -16.71
N GLY A 131 -7.27 6.94 -17.54
CA GLY A 131 -8.49 6.42 -18.14
C GLY A 131 -8.27 5.18 -19.02
N PHE A 132 -7.12 5.06 -19.70
CA PHE A 132 -6.77 3.84 -20.42
C PHE A 132 -6.49 2.67 -19.49
N LEU A 133 -5.81 2.90 -18.38
CA LEU A 133 -5.56 1.86 -17.37
C LEU A 133 -6.87 1.36 -16.74
N GLU A 134 -7.78 2.26 -16.37
CA GLU A 134 -9.12 1.89 -15.86
C GLU A 134 -9.92 1.04 -16.84
N ARG A 135 -9.88 1.38 -18.12
CA ARG A 135 -10.54 0.59 -19.18
C ARG A 135 -9.93 -0.80 -19.33
N ILE A 136 -8.60 -0.91 -19.25
CA ILE A 136 -7.90 -2.20 -19.29
C ILE A 136 -8.30 -3.05 -18.07
N GLU A 137 -8.34 -2.47 -16.88
CA GLU A 137 -8.77 -3.14 -15.65
C GLU A 137 -10.21 -3.65 -15.77
N ALA A 138 -11.14 -2.81 -16.23
CA ALA A 138 -12.54 -3.18 -16.46
C ALA A 138 -12.69 -4.38 -17.41
N ASN A 139 -11.94 -4.38 -18.52
CA ASN A 139 -11.95 -5.49 -19.49
C ASN A 139 -11.56 -6.84 -18.84
N PHE A 140 -10.62 -6.84 -17.90
CA PHE A 140 -10.23 -8.05 -17.16
C PHE A 140 -11.31 -8.43 -16.14
N CYS A 141 -11.87 -7.47 -15.40
CA CYS A 141 -12.92 -7.72 -14.42
C CYS A 141 -14.14 -8.36 -15.06
N ASP A 142 -14.61 -7.85 -16.18
CA ASP A 142 -15.77 -8.38 -16.91
C ASP A 142 -15.55 -9.83 -17.37
N ARG A 143 -14.36 -10.14 -17.87
CA ARG A 143 -13.98 -11.50 -18.27
C ARG A 143 -13.90 -12.47 -17.11
N MET A 144 -13.38 -12.05 -15.97
CA MET A 144 -13.27 -12.89 -14.77
C MET A 144 -14.65 -13.18 -14.16
N ILE A 145 -15.57 -12.22 -14.20
CA ILE A 145 -16.97 -12.41 -13.75
C ILE A 145 -17.69 -13.37 -14.68
N ALA A 146 -17.57 -13.19 -15.99
CA ALA A 146 -18.20 -14.06 -16.98
C ALA A 146 -17.65 -15.50 -16.96
N GLY A 147 -16.39 -15.70 -16.54
CA GLY A 147 -15.73 -17.01 -16.44
C GLY A 147 -15.96 -17.76 -15.12
N GLY A 148 -16.81 -17.28 -14.20
CA GLY A 148 -17.16 -17.97 -12.94
C GLY A 148 -16.04 -17.99 -11.88
N HIS A 149 -14.96 -17.23 -12.02
CA HIS A 149 -13.85 -17.12 -11.06
C HIS A 149 -13.91 -15.80 -10.25
N GLY A 150 -15.11 -15.45 -9.78
CA GLY A 150 -15.34 -14.22 -9.01
C GLY A 150 -14.72 -14.28 -7.60
N LYS A 151 -13.39 -14.16 -7.45
CA LYS A 151 -12.84 -13.56 -6.24
C LYS A 151 -13.04 -12.05 -6.34
N LYS A 152 -13.95 -11.50 -5.50
CA LYS A 152 -14.12 -10.05 -5.36
C LYS A 152 -12.77 -9.42 -5.03
N ILE A 153 -12.13 -8.82 -6.02
CA ILE A 153 -11.06 -7.86 -5.82
C ILE A 153 -11.78 -6.55 -5.47
N ARG A 154 -11.80 -6.22 -4.20
CA ARG A 154 -12.20 -4.91 -3.67
C ARG A 154 -11.00 -4.27 -3.03
#